data_89df2eec9480e61619bf71c605347b2e
#
_entry.id   89df2eec9480e61619bf71c605347b2e
#
_cell.length_a   1.000
_cell.length_b   1.000
_cell.length_c   1.000
_cell.angle_alpha   90.00
_cell.angle_beta   90.00
_cell.angle_gamma   90.00
#
_symmetry.space_group_name_H-M   'P 1'
#
loop_
_entity.id
_entity.type
_entity.pdbx_description
1 polymer ?
#
loop_
_entity_poly.entity_id
_entity_poly.type
_entity_poly.pdbx_seq_one_letter_code
_entity_poly.pdbx_strand_id
1 'polypeptide(L)'
;TKPDAVLVAGSGTPAALPQKTLKERGYTGKYYQTHGVANSDFLRVGGKDVDDTYLPAGPVLVADQLPTSNPVRKTALAYVAAYEAAHGKGSVSTFGAHAWDAGLVIQAAATAAVKKAQPGTPAFRAELRNALEATKEVVGAHGIFNMSANDHNGLDQRARVMVKIVKGNWVYQP
;
A
#
# COMPACT_ATOMS: atom_id res chain seq x y z
N THR A 1 25.82 -6.03 -21.03
CA THR A 1 25.97 -6.08 -19.58
C THR A 1 25.40 -7.38 -19.05
N LYS A 2 25.93 -7.89 -17.95
CA LYS A 2 25.39 -9.05 -17.22
C LYS A 2 25.10 -8.56 -15.78
N PRO A 3 23.97 -7.86 -15.57
CA PRO A 3 23.67 -7.33 -14.23
C PRO A 3 23.29 -8.47 -13.28
N ASP A 4 23.62 -8.32 -11.98
CA ASP A 4 23.23 -9.28 -10.94
C ASP A 4 21.75 -9.13 -10.57
N ALA A 5 21.16 -7.97 -10.84
CA ALA A 5 19.76 -7.67 -10.53
C ALA A 5 19.15 -6.71 -11.57
N VAL A 6 17.85 -6.82 -11.76
CA VAL A 6 17.05 -5.92 -12.61
C VAL A 6 15.89 -5.36 -11.81
N LEU A 7 15.73 -4.04 -11.82
CA LEU A 7 14.51 -3.36 -11.36
C LEU A 7 13.62 -3.08 -12.59
N VAL A 8 12.41 -3.62 -12.58
CA VAL A 8 11.37 -3.26 -13.54
C VAL A 8 10.54 -2.12 -12.95
N ALA A 9 10.79 -0.90 -13.41
CA ALA A 9 10.07 0.31 -12.96
C ALA A 9 8.73 0.42 -13.70
N GLY A 10 7.81 -0.51 -13.42
CA GLY A 10 6.50 -0.60 -14.04
C GLY A 10 5.35 -0.57 -13.04
N SER A 11 4.13 -0.61 -13.55
CA SER A 11 2.91 -0.62 -12.77
C SER A 11 1.87 -1.53 -13.44
N GLY A 12 1.03 -2.18 -12.63
CA GLY A 12 -0.02 -3.09 -13.10
C GLY A 12 0.51 -4.32 -13.83
N THR A 13 -0.38 -5.00 -14.53
CA THR A 13 -0.06 -6.25 -15.24
C THR A 13 0.98 -6.13 -16.37
N PRO A 14 1.09 -4.98 -17.10
CA PRO A 14 2.11 -4.84 -18.13
C PRO A 14 3.54 -4.98 -17.62
N ALA A 15 3.78 -4.67 -16.34
CA ALA A 15 5.10 -4.79 -15.72
C ALA A 15 5.60 -6.25 -15.59
N ALA A 16 4.74 -7.25 -15.79
CA ALA A 16 5.15 -8.66 -15.85
C ALA A 16 5.91 -8.99 -17.15
N LEU A 17 5.61 -8.30 -18.26
CA LEU A 17 6.16 -8.65 -19.57
C LEU A 17 7.68 -8.53 -19.66
N PRO A 18 8.34 -7.43 -19.20
CA PRO A 18 9.79 -7.35 -19.22
C PRO A 18 10.47 -8.50 -18.47
N GLN A 19 9.93 -8.86 -17.30
CA GLN A 19 10.46 -9.95 -16.49
C GLN A 19 10.31 -11.32 -17.19
N LYS A 20 9.14 -11.60 -17.75
CA LYS A 20 8.90 -12.83 -18.53
C LYS A 20 9.88 -12.93 -19.70
N THR A 21 10.03 -11.87 -20.47
CA THR A 21 10.96 -11.81 -21.60
C THR A 21 12.42 -12.05 -21.17
N LEU A 22 12.85 -11.50 -20.04
CA LEU A 22 14.18 -11.72 -19.50
C LEU A 22 14.39 -13.19 -19.08
N LYS A 23 13.40 -13.81 -18.43
CA LYS A 23 13.44 -15.24 -18.08
C LYS A 23 13.50 -16.14 -19.32
N GLU A 24 12.69 -15.86 -20.31
CA GLU A 24 12.70 -16.58 -21.61
C GLU A 24 14.06 -16.48 -22.30
N ARG A 25 14.78 -15.37 -22.11
CA ARG A 25 16.14 -15.16 -22.62
C ARG A 25 17.25 -15.68 -21.70
N GLY A 26 16.89 -16.43 -20.64
CA GLY A 26 17.85 -17.10 -19.77
C GLY A 26 18.48 -16.21 -18.70
N TYR A 27 17.90 -15.05 -18.39
CA TYR A 27 18.39 -14.23 -17.28
C TYR A 27 18.07 -14.89 -15.94
N THR A 28 19.10 -15.11 -15.11
CA THR A 28 19.02 -15.81 -13.82
C THR A 28 19.30 -14.92 -12.61
N GLY A 29 19.50 -13.62 -12.80
CA GLY A 29 19.71 -12.66 -11.74
C GLY A 29 18.45 -12.35 -10.93
N LYS A 30 18.58 -11.49 -9.94
CA LYS A 30 17.46 -11.09 -9.07
C LYS A 30 16.53 -10.12 -9.77
N TYR A 31 15.22 -10.25 -9.48
CA TYR A 31 14.20 -9.33 -9.98
C TYR A 31 13.64 -8.48 -8.85
N TYR A 32 13.52 -7.20 -9.13
CA TYR A 32 12.82 -6.23 -8.29
C TYR A 32 11.73 -5.55 -9.10
N GLN A 33 10.61 -5.29 -8.46
CA GLN A 33 9.48 -4.54 -9.00
C GLN A 33 9.17 -3.33 -8.12
N THR A 34 8.35 -2.41 -8.63
CA THR A 34 7.83 -1.31 -7.84
C THR A 34 6.57 -1.72 -7.07
N HIS A 35 6.13 -0.92 -6.10
CA HIS A 35 4.84 -1.09 -5.42
C HIS A 35 3.65 -1.15 -6.41
N GLY A 36 3.77 -0.53 -7.57
CA GLY A 36 2.71 -0.48 -8.58
C GLY A 36 2.22 -1.84 -9.11
N VAL A 37 2.92 -2.95 -8.80
CA VAL A 37 2.52 -4.31 -9.18
C VAL A 37 1.85 -5.09 -8.04
N ALA A 38 1.65 -4.49 -6.87
CA ALA A 38 1.12 -5.16 -5.69
C ALA A 38 -0.39 -5.43 -5.78
N ASN A 39 -0.80 -6.27 -6.72
CA ASN A 39 -2.19 -6.69 -6.93
C ASN A 39 -2.25 -8.14 -7.46
N SER A 40 -3.40 -8.79 -7.29
CA SER A 40 -3.63 -10.19 -7.68
C SER A 40 -3.53 -10.43 -9.18
N ASP A 41 -3.89 -9.46 -10.01
CA ASP A 41 -3.81 -9.60 -11.46
C ASP A 41 -2.36 -9.69 -11.96
N PHE A 42 -1.42 -8.99 -11.31
CA PHE A 42 -0.01 -9.14 -11.62
C PHE A 42 0.48 -10.57 -11.36
N LEU A 43 0.08 -11.17 -10.24
CA LEU A 43 0.42 -12.57 -9.93
C LEU A 43 -0.20 -13.52 -10.97
N ARG A 44 -1.47 -13.31 -11.32
CA ARG A 44 -2.18 -14.13 -12.32
C ARG A 44 -1.54 -14.06 -13.69
N VAL A 45 -1.19 -12.85 -14.17
CA VAL A 45 -0.58 -12.66 -15.50
C VAL A 45 0.89 -13.10 -15.53
N GLY A 46 1.61 -12.83 -14.45
CA GLY A 46 3.02 -13.19 -14.31
C GLY A 46 3.23 -14.69 -14.13
N GLY A 47 2.30 -15.36 -13.45
CA GLY A 47 2.41 -16.78 -13.13
C GLY A 47 3.73 -17.12 -12.43
N LYS A 48 4.32 -18.26 -12.76
CA LYS A 48 5.60 -18.70 -12.21
C LYS A 48 6.79 -17.79 -12.57
N ASP A 49 6.65 -16.97 -13.61
CA ASP A 49 7.76 -16.14 -14.06
C ASP A 49 8.02 -14.94 -13.16
N VAL A 50 7.06 -14.58 -12.28
CA VAL A 50 7.24 -13.54 -11.27
C VAL A 50 7.58 -14.10 -9.89
N ASP A 51 7.68 -15.41 -9.72
CA ASP A 51 8.20 -15.99 -8.48
C ASP A 51 9.64 -15.53 -8.21
N ASP A 52 10.01 -15.46 -6.94
CA ASP A 52 11.30 -14.96 -6.45
C ASP A 52 11.56 -13.46 -6.68
N THR A 53 10.53 -12.70 -7.06
CA THR A 53 10.61 -11.25 -7.21
C THR A 53 10.41 -10.55 -5.89
N TYR A 54 11.21 -9.50 -5.64
CA TYR A 54 11.11 -8.62 -4.48
C TYR A 54 10.47 -7.29 -4.84
N LEU A 55 9.66 -6.74 -3.95
CA LEU A 55 9.10 -5.39 -4.09
C LEU A 55 8.79 -4.78 -2.73
N PRO A 56 8.90 -3.44 -2.60
CA PRO A 56 8.32 -2.74 -1.46
C PRO A 56 6.79 -2.73 -1.61
N ALA A 57 6.08 -2.91 -0.51
CA ALA A 57 4.62 -2.85 -0.50
C ALA A 57 4.09 -2.21 0.77
N GLY A 58 2.85 -1.74 0.74
CA GLY A 58 2.14 -1.33 1.96
C GLY A 58 1.91 -2.55 2.88
N PRO A 59 2.02 -2.37 4.20
CA PRO A 59 1.88 -3.47 5.17
C PRO A 59 0.59 -4.28 5.02
N VAL A 60 -0.48 -3.66 4.55
CA VAL A 60 -1.80 -4.30 4.35
C VAL A 60 -1.74 -5.53 3.43
N LEU A 61 -0.81 -5.55 2.47
CA LEU A 61 -0.67 -6.67 1.52
C LEU A 61 -0.34 -8.00 2.22
N VAL A 62 0.31 -7.94 3.36
CA VAL A 62 0.76 -9.07 4.17
C VAL A 62 0.37 -8.90 5.65
N ALA A 63 -0.80 -8.31 5.89
CA ALA A 63 -1.24 -7.88 7.23
C ALA A 63 -1.24 -9.01 8.27
N ASP A 64 -1.61 -10.22 7.87
CA ASP A 64 -1.62 -11.42 8.71
C ASP A 64 -0.23 -11.94 9.08
N GLN A 65 0.76 -11.65 8.22
CA GLN A 65 2.16 -12.07 8.40
C GLN A 65 3.00 -11.07 9.21
N LEU A 66 2.49 -9.86 9.44
CA LEU A 66 3.21 -8.83 10.20
C LEU A 66 3.39 -9.27 11.67
N PRO A 67 4.50 -8.91 12.31
CA PRO A 67 4.66 -9.14 13.75
C PRO A 67 3.56 -8.41 14.55
N THR A 68 3.18 -8.98 15.68
CA THR A 68 2.12 -8.40 16.55
C THR A 68 2.48 -7.01 17.08
N SER A 69 3.76 -6.70 17.15
CA SER A 69 4.28 -5.38 17.54
C SER A 69 4.17 -4.33 16.43
N ASN A 70 3.82 -4.71 15.19
CA ASN A 70 3.68 -3.75 14.10
C ASN A 70 2.45 -2.84 14.36
N PRO A 71 2.64 -1.52 14.45
CA PRO A 71 1.58 -0.60 14.85
C PRO A 71 0.41 -0.53 13.84
N VAL A 72 0.66 -0.87 12.58
CA VAL A 72 -0.34 -0.82 11.50
C VAL A 72 -1.18 -2.10 11.43
N ARG A 73 -0.66 -3.22 11.95
CA ARG A 73 -1.25 -4.56 11.80
C ARG A 73 -2.73 -4.62 12.16
N LYS A 74 -3.11 -4.02 13.28
CA LYS A 74 -4.51 -4.05 13.77
C LYS A 74 -5.47 -3.38 12.78
N THR A 75 -5.13 -2.19 12.30
CA THR A 75 -5.95 -1.43 11.34
C THR A 75 -5.97 -2.12 9.98
N ALA A 76 -4.84 -2.65 9.53
CA ALA A 76 -4.75 -3.41 8.28
C ALA A 76 -5.64 -4.66 8.31
N LEU A 77 -5.60 -5.45 9.38
CA LEU A 77 -6.49 -6.63 9.54
C LEU A 77 -7.98 -6.24 9.62
N ALA A 78 -8.31 -5.12 10.27
CA ALA A 78 -9.68 -4.63 10.33
C ALA A 78 -10.20 -4.25 8.93
N TYR A 79 -9.38 -3.56 8.13
CA TYR A 79 -9.71 -3.28 6.73
C TYR A 79 -9.91 -4.56 5.93
N VAL A 80 -8.97 -5.51 6.00
CA VAL A 80 -9.05 -6.80 5.29
C VAL A 80 -10.36 -7.51 5.63
N ALA A 81 -10.68 -7.64 6.90
CA ALA A 81 -11.90 -8.31 7.35
C ALA A 81 -13.18 -7.61 6.84
N ALA A 82 -13.25 -6.28 6.91
CA ALA A 82 -14.41 -5.52 6.46
C ALA A 82 -14.57 -5.59 4.93
N TYR A 83 -13.46 -5.47 4.19
CA TYR A 83 -13.50 -5.48 2.73
C TYR A 83 -13.87 -6.86 2.18
N GLU A 84 -13.29 -7.93 2.72
CA GLU A 84 -13.59 -9.31 2.29
C GLU A 84 -15.00 -9.74 2.67
N ALA A 85 -15.52 -9.25 3.78
CA ALA A 85 -16.93 -9.50 4.15
C ALA A 85 -17.91 -8.92 3.12
N ALA A 86 -17.58 -7.78 2.51
CA ALA A 86 -18.41 -7.11 1.52
C ALA A 86 -18.18 -7.63 0.09
N HIS A 87 -16.96 -8.04 -0.26
CA HIS A 87 -16.54 -8.28 -1.65
C HIS A 87 -16.00 -9.69 -1.92
N GLY A 88 -15.96 -10.55 -0.88
CA GLY A 88 -15.46 -11.91 -0.97
C GLY A 88 -13.96 -12.04 -0.63
N LYS A 89 -13.60 -13.24 -0.20
CA LYS A 89 -12.22 -13.56 0.22
C LYS A 89 -11.23 -13.38 -0.93
N GLY A 90 -10.07 -12.78 -0.65
CA GLY A 90 -9.01 -12.52 -1.63
C GLY A 90 -9.26 -11.29 -2.53
N SER A 91 -10.34 -10.53 -2.29
CA SER A 91 -10.65 -9.31 -3.04
C SER A 91 -9.80 -8.10 -2.65
N VAL A 92 -9.10 -8.16 -1.53
CA VAL A 92 -8.29 -7.06 -0.99
C VAL A 92 -7.18 -6.66 -1.97
N SER A 93 -7.02 -5.35 -2.13
CA SER A 93 -5.87 -4.76 -2.81
C SER A 93 -5.32 -3.58 -2.01
N THR A 94 -4.07 -3.22 -2.28
CA THR A 94 -3.45 -2.01 -1.70
C THR A 94 -4.19 -0.74 -2.11
N PHE A 95 -4.79 -0.71 -3.29
CA PHE A 95 -5.55 0.47 -3.78
C PHE A 95 -6.80 0.76 -2.94
N GLY A 96 -7.60 -0.27 -2.61
CA GLY A 96 -8.75 -0.12 -1.74
C GLY A 96 -8.36 0.35 -0.33
N ALA A 97 -7.23 -0.12 0.18
CA ALA A 97 -6.73 0.29 1.48
C ALA A 97 -6.27 1.77 1.51
N HIS A 98 -5.76 2.33 0.40
CA HIS A 98 -5.49 3.77 0.31
C HIS A 98 -6.77 4.60 0.43
N ALA A 99 -7.86 4.16 -0.20
CA ALA A 99 -9.16 4.83 -0.06
C ALA A 99 -9.72 4.73 1.38
N TRP A 100 -9.52 3.58 2.03
CA TRP A 100 -9.86 3.40 3.44
C TRP A 100 -9.08 4.37 4.33
N ASP A 101 -7.77 4.47 4.15
CA ASP A 101 -6.91 5.36 4.93
C ASP A 101 -7.26 6.83 4.71
N ALA A 102 -7.58 7.23 3.47
CA ALA A 102 -8.09 8.57 3.18
C ALA A 102 -9.37 8.86 3.99
N GLY A 103 -10.27 7.88 4.10
CA GLY A 103 -11.47 7.98 4.95
C GLY A 103 -11.13 8.21 6.41
N LEU A 104 -10.16 7.48 6.97
CA LEU A 104 -9.74 7.64 8.37
C LEU A 104 -9.13 9.02 8.63
N VAL A 105 -8.27 9.50 7.75
CA VAL A 105 -7.64 10.81 7.86
C VAL A 105 -8.67 11.93 7.74
N ILE A 106 -9.61 11.83 6.77
CA ILE A 106 -10.69 12.81 6.61
C ILE A 106 -11.62 12.79 7.83
N GLN A 107 -11.95 11.63 8.37
CA GLN A 107 -12.79 11.53 9.57
C GLN A 107 -12.15 12.22 10.78
N ALA A 108 -10.85 11.99 11.00
CA ALA A 108 -10.11 12.65 12.07
C ALA A 108 -10.09 14.18 11.90
N ALA A 109 -9.79 14.65 10.68
CA ALA A 109 -9.75 16.07 10.37
C ALA A 109 -11.14 16.73 10.46
N ALA A 110 -12.19 16.10 9.94
CA ALA A 110 -13.55 16.60 10.00
C ALA A 110 -14.05 16.72 11.44
N THR A 111 -13.71 15.76 12.31
CA THR A 111 -14.04 15.81 13.72
C THR A 111 -13.43 17.03 14.43
N ALA A 112 -12.28 17.50 14.00
CA ALA A 112 -11.67 18.73 14.49
C ALA A 112 -12.32 19.99 13.86
N ALA A 113 -12.58 19.95 12.54
CA ALA A 113 -13.08 21.09 11.79
C ALA A 113 -14.52 21.49 12.18
N VAL A 114 -15.41 20.53 12.48
CA VAL A 114 -16.81 20.80 12.88
C VAL A 114 -16.92 21.56 14.20
N LYS A 115 -15.87 21.55 15.02
CA LYS A 115 -15.80 22.32 16.26
C LYS A 115 -15.55 23.81 16.03
N LYS A 116 -15.11 24.19 14.83
CA LYS A 116 -14.68 25.54 14.49
C LYS A 116 -15.54 26.20 13.43
N ALA A 117 -16.16 25.43 12.53
CA ALA A 117 -16.95 25.96 11.43
C ALA A 117 -18.09 24.99 11.02
N GLN A 118 -19.16 25.54 10.48
CA GLN A 118 -20.32 24.78 10.05
C GLN A 118 -20.04 24.08 8.72
N PRO A 119 -20.32 22.75 8.59
CA PRO A 119 -20.22 22.01 7.34
C PRO A 119 -20.97 22.69 6.18
N GLY A 120 -20.42 22.57 4.95
CA GLY A 120 -20.99 23.17 3.77
C GLY A 120 -20.54 24.61 3.49
N THR A 121 -19.87 25.28 4.43
CA THR A 121 -19.39 26.66 4.27
C THR A 121 -17.94 26.75 3.77
N PRO A 122 -17.52 27.89 3.15
CA PRO A 122 -16.11 28.12 2.83
C PRO A 122 -15.19 28.04 4.06
N ALA A 123 -15.66 28.55 5.22
CA ALA A 123 -14.93 28.49 6.48
C ALA A 123 -14.67 27.03 6.91
N PHE A 124 -15.66 26.15 6.77
CA PHE A 124 -15.46 24.72 7.07
C PHE A 124 -14.41 24.07 6.17
N ARG A 125 -14.38 24.38 4.87
CA ARG A 125 -13.37 23.85 3.96
C ARG A 125 -11.96 24.31 4.34
N ALA A 126 -11.82 25.57 4.76
CA ALA A 126 -10.53 26.07 5.26
C ALA A 126 -10.09 25.35 6.54
N GLU A 127 -11.00 25.20 7.51
CA GLU A 127 -10.70 24.46 8.76
C GLU A 127 -10.42 22.98 8.54
N LEU A 128 -11.13 22.34 7.58
CA LEU A 128 -10.85 20.95 7.22
C LEU A 128 -9.45 20.80 6.63
N ARG A 129 -9.01 21.68 5.72
CA ARG A 129 -7.65 21.70 5.19
C ARG A 129 -6.63 21.90 6.32
N ASN A 130 -6.84 22.89 7.18
CA ASN A 130 -5.94 23.15 8.29
C ASN A 130 -5.84 21.92 9.24
N ALA A 131 -6.96 21.23 9.47
CA ALA A 131 -7.00 20.03 10.29
C ALA A 131 -6.29 18.84 9.61
N LEU A 132 -6.39 18.71 8.29
CA LEU A 132 -5.64 17.71 7.51
C LEU A 132 -4.13 17.95 7.63
N GLU A 133 -3.67 19.19 7.44
CA GLU A 133 -2.25 19.56 7.60
C GLU A 133 -1.75 19.37 9.03
N ALA A 134 -2.64 19.46 10.01
CA ALA A 134 -2.33 19.22 11.42
C ALA A 134 -2.45 17.75 11.86
N THR A 135 -2.76 16.83 10.96
CA THR A 135 -2.89 15.38 11.25
C THR A 135 -1.62 14.83 11.91
N LYS A 136 -1.79 14.13 13.05
CA LYS A 136 -0.69 13.48 13.78
C LYS A 136 -1.11 12.09 14.24
N GLU A 137 -0.22 11.11 14.01
CA GLU A 137 -0.32 9.71 14.46
C GLU A 137 -1.66 9.04 14.13
N VAL A 138 -2.27 9.37 12.98
CA VAL A 138 -3.45 8.66 12.51
C VAL A 138 -3.01 7.33 11.89
N VAL A 139 -3.39 6.24 12.55
CA VAL A 139 -3.00 4.88 12.15
C VAL A 139 -3.95 4.37 11.08
N GLY A 140 -3.44 4.20 9.86
CA GLY A 140 -4.12 3.60 8.72
C GLY A 140 -3.75 2.13 8.50
N ALA A 141 -4.25 1.58 7.41
CA ALA A 141 -3.91 0.22 6.95
C ALA A 141 -2.53 0.16 6.25
N HIS A 142 -2.06 1.28 5.70
CA HIS A 142 -0.75 1.39 5.05
C HIS A 142 0.34 1.96 5.92
N GLY A 143 0.02 2.78 6.91
CA GLY A 143 1.02 3.47 7.69
C GLY A 143 0.42 4.36 8.76
N ILE A 144 1.24 5.23 9.32
CA ILE A 144 0.84 6.21 10.32
C ILE A 144 1.03 7.60 9.70
N PHE A 145 -0.05 8.36 9.65
CA PHE A 145 -0.08 9.65 8.97
C PHE A 145 0.28 10.79 9.90
N ASN A 146 1.31 11.55 9.50
CA ASN A 146 1.79 12.75 10.15
C ASN A 146 1.96 13.85 9.11
N MET A 147 0.90 14.58 8.82
CA MET A 147 0.90 15.61 7.78
C MET A 147 1.41 16.95 8.29
N SER A 148 1.77 17.81 7.36
CA SER A 148 2.08 19.23 7.60
C SER A 148 1.75 20.05 6.36
N ALA A 149 1.83 21.38 6.45
CA ALA A 149 1.65 22.27 5.29
C ALA A 149 2.68 22.02 4.15
N ASN A 150 3.83 21.41 4.47
CA ASN A 150 4.89 21.10 3.50
C ASN A 150 4.96 19.61 3.12
N ASP A 151 4.21 18.77 3.81
CA ASP A 151 4.13 17.33 3.54
C ASP A 151 2.69 16.84 3.68
N HIS A 152 2.02 16.74 2.54
CA HIS A 152 0.65 16.22 2.46
C HIS A 152 0.61 14.69 2.23
N ASN A 153 1.73 14.02 2.07
CA ASN A 153 1.82 12.57 2.09
C ASN A 153 1.75 12.03 3.52
N GLY A 154 2.56 12.60 4.41
CA GLY A 154 2.54 12.32 5.85
C GLY A 154 2.97 10.91 6.24
N LEU A 155 3.47 10.09 5.33
CA LEU A 155 3.90 8.72 5.58
C LEU A 155 5.41 8.64 5.78
N ASP A 156 5.85 7.77 6.68
CA ASP A 156 7.26 7.46 6.92
C ASP A 156 7.60 5.99 6.57
N GLN A 157 8.75 5.51 7.03
CA GLN A 157 9.22 4.14 6.73
C GLN A 157 8.28 3.04 7.25
N ARG A 158 7.44 3.32 8.25
CA ARG A 158 6.45 2.37 8.77
C ARG A 158 5.37 1.99 7.74
N ALA A 159 5.24 2.79 6.66
CA ALA A 159 4.31 2.55 5.56
C ALA A 159 4.85 1.56 4.50
N ARG A 160 6.02 0.99 4.70
CA ARG A 160 6.66 0.09 3.74
C ARG A 160 7.18 -1.15 4.40
N VAL A 161 6.92 -2.27 3.76
CA VAL A 161 7.53 -3.57 4.06
C VAL A 161 8.11 -4.15 2.78
N MET A 162 9.14 -4.98 2.92
CA MET A 162 9.61 -5.75 1.78
C MET A 162 8.77 -7.03 1.68
N VAL A 163 8.35 -7.36 0.47
CA VAL A 163 7.69 -8.63 0.18
C VAL A 163 8.40 -9.37 -0.94
N LYS A 164 8.27 -10.68 -0.95
CA LYS A 164 8.74 -11.57 -2.01
C LYS A 164 7.56 -12.35 -2.57
N ILE A 165 7.53 -12.58 -3.86
CA ILE A 165 6.57 -13.49 -4.49
C ILE A 165 7.10 -14.91 -4.35
N VAL A 166 6.33 -15.80 -3.71
CA VAL A 166 6.68 -17.21 -3.55
C VAL A 166 5.48 -18.07 -3.91
N LYS A 167 5.61 -18.87 -4.97
CA LYS A 167 4.54 -19.74 -5.48
C LYS A 167 3.22 -18.98 -5.67
N GLY A 168 3.31 -17.80 -6.30
CA GLY A 168 2.15 -16.95 -6.59
C GLY A 168 1.52 -16.28 -5.37
N ASN A 169 2.20 -16.20 -4.23
CA ASN A 169 1.73 -15.52 -3.01
C ASN A 169 2.70 -14.43 -2.57
N TRP A 170 2.16 -13.41 -1.91
CA TRP A 170 2.95 -12.39 -1.24
C TRP A 170 3.49 -12.93 0.08
N VAL A 171 4.78 -12.85 0.29
CA VAL A 171 5.45 -13.32 1.51
C VAL A 171 6.25 -12.17 2.12
N TYR A 172 5.93 -11.84 3.37
CA TYR A 172 6.63 -10.82 4.14
C TYR A 172 8.12 -11.17 4.28
N GLN A 173 8.97 -10.16 4.12
CA GLN A 173 10.41 -10.24 4.36
C GLN A 173 10.74 -9.27 5.51
N PRO A 174 11.17 -9.77 6.67
CA PRO A 174 11.50 -8.94 7.82
C PRO A 174 12.73 -8.06 7.60
#